data_0b5e1740d69142653e63fd7046647a02
#
_entry.id   0b5e1740d69142653e63fd7046647a02
#
_cell.length_a   1.000
_cell.length_b   1.000
_cell.length_c   1.000
_cell.angle_alpha   90.00
_cell.angle_beta   90.00
_cell.angle_gamma   90.00
#
_symmetry.space_group_name_H-M   'P 1'
#
loop_
_entity.id
_entity.type
_entity.pdbx_description
1 polymer ?
#
loop_
_entity_poly.entity_id
_entity_poly.type
_entity_poly.pdbx_seq_one_letter_code
_entity_poly.pdbx_strand_id
1 'polypeptide(L)'
;MSAPAAIHPKQIRIRVRRQESPTAPTHWDEFGIEFRSKLNVISALMEIQRNPRTIEGKVVRPPIWEAACLEEVCGSCTMNINGMIRQACTALIEEVGEVEGDAYVVSLEPMKKFPLVRDLVVDRSRMFENLKKVKAWVPIDGSFDRGMAPPQDDHVRHLRYALSRCMTCGCCMEACPQFNEKSPFTGPATLAQTLLFNVHPVGKTLSNDRLEFLTSEEGITGCGNAQNCVKVCPKSVPLTRAIAELNRDTTVYKLRRWIGIE
;
A
#
# COMPACT_ATOMS: atom_id res chain seq x y z
N MET A 1 6.55 0.99 -41.36
CA MET A 1 7.73 0.21 -40.96
C MET A 1 7.42 -0.29 -39.55
N SER A 2 7.14 -1.61 -39.41
CA SER A 2 6.92 -2.23 -38.08
C SER A 2 8.25 -2.25 -37.33
N ALA A 3 8.25 -1.80 -36.08
CA ALA A 3 9.41 -1.93 -35.21
C ALA A 3 9.83 -3.40 -35.13
N PRO A 4 11.15 -3.71 -35.08
CA PRO A 4 11.59 -5.10 -34.93
C PRO A 4 11.03 -5.65 -33.61
N ALA A 5 10.53 -6.89 -33.63
CA ALA A 5 10.04 -7.56 -32.44
C ALA A 5 11.17 -7.60 -31.40
N ALA A 6 10.89 -7.12 -30.21
CA ALA A 6 11.85 -7.18 -29.11
C ALA A 6 12.19 -8.66 -28.83
N ILE A 7 13.50 -9.00 -28.84
CA ILE A 7 13.94 -10.33 -28.46
C ILE A 7 13.86 -10.42 -26.94
N HIS A 8 12.86 -11.13 -26.43
CA HIS A 8 12.71 -11.39 -25.01
C HIS A 8 13.54 -12.61 -24.58
N PRO A 9 14.10 -12.60 -23.35
CA PRO A 9 14.65 -13.79 -22.73
C PRO A 9 13.65 -14.96 -22.73
N LYS A 10 14.14 -16.19 -22.87
CA LYS A 10 13.28 -17.38 -22.95
C LYS A 10 12.85 -17.90 -21.58
N GLN A 11 13.50 -17.47 -20.53
CA GLN A 11 13.28 -17.95 -19.18
C GLN A 11 12.96 -16.83 -18.22
N ILE A 12 12.29 -17.18 -17.14
CA ILE A 12 12.06 -16.34 -15.97
C ILE A 12 12.66 -17.06 -14.77
N ARG A 13 13.41 -16.33 -13.95
CA ARG A 13 13.88 -16.78 -12.62
C ARG A 13 13.22 -15.95 -11.55
N ILE A 14 12.43 -16.60 -10.70
CA ILE A 14 11.79 -15.97 -9.56
C ILE A 14 12.58 -16.33 -8.30
N ARG A 15 13.23 -15.36 -7.69
CA ARG A 15 13.90 -15.47 -6.40
C ARG A 15 12.93 -15.08 -5.30
N VAL A 16 12.57 -15.97 -4.41
CA VAL A 16 11.65 -15.71 -3.31
C VAL A 16 12.41 -15.76 -1.99
N ARG A 17 12.33 -14.69 -1.22
CA ARG A 17 12.83 -14.71 0.17
C ARG A 17 11.88 -15.54 1.02
N ARG A 18 12.43 -16.60 1.59
CA ARG A 18 11.68 -17.59 2.39
C ARG A 18 11.96 -17.39 3.86
N GLN A 19 10.90 -17.47 4.65
CA GLN A 19 10.98 -17.47 6.11
C GLN A 19 9.71 -18.10 6.68
N GLU A 20 9.82 -19.24 7.34
CA GLU A 20 8.64 -20.02 7.78
C GLU A 20 7.89 -19.40 8.97
N SER A 21 8.56 -18.56 9.76
CA SER A 21 7.95 -17.83 10.90
C SER A 21 8.80 -16.59 11.20
N PRO A 22 8.33 -15.63 12.01
CA PRO A 22 9.08 -14.43 12.38
C PRO A 22 10.47 -14.71 12.98
N THR A 23 10.65 -15.86 13.62
CA THR A 23 11.91 -16.25 14.29
C THR A 23 12.73 -17.26 13.49
N ALA A 24 12.20 -17.81 12.40
CA ALA A 24 12.92 -18.77 11.56
C ALA A 24 14.04 -18.08 10.76
N PRO A 25 15.12 -18.82 10.42
CA PRO A 25 16.17 -18.30 9.55
C PRO A 25 15.61 -18.00 8.15
N THR A 26 16.14 -16.97 7.51
CA THR A 26 15.80 -16.60 6.14
C THR A 26 16.72 -17.31 5.15
N HIS A 27 16.17 -17.69 4.00
CA HIS A 27 16.93 -18.18 2.85
C HIS A 27 16.24 -17.73 1.55
N TRP A 28 16.88 -17.99 0.43
CA TRP A 28 16.31 -17.74 -0.89
C TRP A 28 16.07 -19.05 -1.60
N ASP A 29 14.87 -19.20 -2.18
CA ASP A 29 14.59 -20.21 -3.18
C ASP A 29 14.51 -19.56 -4.56
N GLU A 30 15.07 -20.20 -5.55
CA GLU A 30 15.01 -19.74 -6.95
C GLU A 30 14.26 -20.75 -7.80
N PHE A 31 13.27 -20.24 -8.57
CA PHE A 31 12.38 -21.04 -9.40
C PHE A 31 12.52 -20.62 -10.86
N GLY A 32 12.61 -21.59 -11.76
CA GLY A 32 12.62 -21.39 -13.21
C GLY A 32 11.25 -21.60 -13.82
N ILE A 33 10.83 -20.63 -14.65
CA ILE A 33 9.56 -20.70 -15.39
C ILE A 33 9.84 -20.33 -16.85
N GLU A 34 9.13 -20.93 -17.78
CA GLU A 34 9.19 -20.55 -19.18
C GLU A 34 8.59 -19.17 -19.40
N PHE A 35 9.27 -18.32 -20.18
CA PHE A 35 8.78 -16.98 -20.48
C PHE A 35 7.53 -17.04 -21.36
N ARG A 36 6.52 -16.29 -20.95
CA ARG A 36 5.32 -15.98 -21.75
C ARG A 36 5.04 -14.49 -21.61
N SER A 37 4.80 -13.84 -22.75
CA SER A 37 4.45 -12.41 -22.75
C SER A 37 3.22 -12.13 -21.87
N LYS A 38 3.24 -10.98 -21.20
CA LYS A 38 2.19 -10.49 -20.28
C LYS A 38 2.01 -11.37 -19.02
N LEU A 39 2.98 -12.21 -18.68
CA LEU A 39 2.97 -12.91 -17.41
C LEU A 39 3.25 -11.92 -16.29
N ASN A 40 2.38 -11.87 -15.27
CA ASN A 40 2.60 -11.08 -14.07
C ASN A 40 3.17 -11.94 -12.93
N VAL A 41 3.64 -11.28 -11.87
CA VAL A 41 4.25 -11.95 -10.71
C VAL A 41 3.30 -12.93 -10.04
N ILE A 42 1.98 -12.63 -9.96
CA ILE A 42 1.01 -13.57 -9.36
C ILE A 42 0.87 -14.82 -10.20
N SER A 43 0.80 -14.69 -11.52
CA SER A 43 0.73 -15.86 -12.43
C SER A 43 1.98 -16.74 -12.29
N ALA A 44 3.16 -16.12 -12.15
CA ALA A 44 4.41 -16.84 -11.89
C ALA A 44 4.38 -17.59 -10.55
N LEU A 45 3.91 -16.94 -9.48
CA LEU A 45 3.74 -17.58 -8.17
C LEU A 45 2.73 -18.74 -8.18
N MET A 46 1.64 -18.63 -8.97
CA MET A 46 0.69 -19.72 -9.17
C MET A 46 1.32 -20.93 -9.88
N GLU A 47 2.21 -20.71 -10.84
CA GLU A 47 2.96 -21.79 -11.50
C GLU A 47 3.93 -22.47 -10.54
N ILE A 48 4.67 -21.71 -9.75
CA ILE A 48 5.53 -22.23 -8.68
C ILE A 48 4.71 -23.05 -7.68
N GLN A 49 3.52 -22.59 -7.32
CA GLN A 49 2.65 -23.32 -6.39
C GLN A 49 2.20 -24.67 -6.94
N ARG A 50 1.98 -24.78 -8.26
CA ARG A 50 1.61 -26.06 -8.92
C ARG A 50 2.78 -27.03 -8.99
N ASN A 51 3.99 -26.51 -9.18
CA ASN A 51 5.22 -27.30 -9.28
C ASN A 51 6.35 -26.63 -8.52
N PRO A 52 6.41 -26.76 -7.19
CA PRO A 52 7.36 -26.07 -6.32
C PRO A 52 8.76 -26.71 -6.37
N ARG A 53 9.38 -26.68 -7.53
CA ARG A 53 10.72 -27.20 -7.79
C ARG A 53 11.67 -26.06 -8.09
N THR A 54 12.76 -25.98 -7.31
CA THR A 54 13.82 -24.99 -7.52
C THR A 54 14.60 -25.28 -8.81
N ILE A 55 15.37 -24.30 -9.30
CA ILE A 55 16.25 -24.48 -10.46
C ILE A 55 17.28 -25.60 -10.26
N GLU A 56 17.62 -25.92 -9.02
CA GLU A 56 18.50 -27.04 -8.64
C GLU A 56 17.79 -28.40 -8.68
N GLY A 57 16.48 -28.41 -8.99
CA GLY A 57 15.68 -29.63 -9.06
C GLY A 57 15.09 -30.10 -7.72
N LYS A 58 15.32 -29.38 -6.61
CA LYS A 58 14.81 -29.71 -5.27
C LYS A 58 13.31 -29.39 -5.18
N VAL A 59 12.50 -30.32 -4.72
CA VAL A 59 11.09 -30.06 -4.38
C VAL A 59 11.03 -29.43 -3.00
N VAL A 60 10.37 -28.27 -2.89
CA VAL A 60 10.24 -27.50 -1.66
C VAL A 60 8.76 -27.23 -1.34
N ARG A 61 8.45 -26.76 -0.14
CA ARG A 61 7.11 -26.22 0.13
C ARG A 61 6.89 -24.98 -0.71
N PRO A 62 5.72 -24.83 -1.36
CA PRO A 62 5.45 -23.63 -2.16
C PRO A 62 5.51 -22.38 -1.29
N PRO A 63 6.01 -21.24 -1.84
CA PRO A 63 5.95 -19.95 -1.16
C PRO A 63 4.51 -19.57 -0.78
N ILE A 64 4.33 -18.97 0.39
CA ILE A 64 3.04 -18.43 0.83
C ILE A 64 2.95 -16.95 0.46
N TRP A 65 1.84 -16.57 -0.14
CA TRP A 65 1.55 -15.23 -0.61
C TRP A 65 0.04 -14.95 -0.59
N GLU A 66 -0.36 -13.68 -0.72
CA GLU A 66 -1.76 -13.25 -0.72
C GLU A 66 -2.12 -12.57 -2.03
N ALA A 67 -3.32 -12.83 -2.53
CA ALA A 67 -3.98 -12.08 -3.59
C ALA A 67 -5.49 -12.29 -3.50
N ALA A 68 -6.26 -11.32 -4.02
CA ALA A 68 -7.72 -11.44 -4.05
C ALA A 68 -8.30 -10.95 -5.40
N CYS A 69 -8.24 -9.64 -5.71
CA CYS A 69 -8.92 -9.07 -6.87
C CYS A 69 -8.21 -9.32 -8.21
N LEU A 70 -6.90 -9.43 -8.23
CA LEU A 70 -6.03 -9.56 -9.42
C LEU A 70 -6.06 -8.35 -10.39
N GLU A 71 -6.65 -7.23 -9.96
CA GLU A 71 -6.93 -6.03 -10.75
C GLU A 71 -6.43 -4.74 -10.09
N GLU A 72 -5.47 -4.85 -9.16
CA GLU A 72 -4.91 -3.71 -8.41
C GLU A 72 -5.97 -2.87 -7.67
N VAL A 73 -6.97 -3.51 -7.07
CA VAL A 73 -8.05 -2.82 -6.35
C VAL A 73 -8.05 -3.12 -4.84
N CYS A 74 -7.63 -4.33 -4.43
CA CYS A 74 -7.75 -4.76 -3.03
C CYS A 74 -6.49 -4.54 -2.17
N GLY A 75 -5.30 -4.42 -2.79
CA GLY A 75 -4.04 -4.23 -2.08
C GLY A 75 -3.46 -5.47 -1.40
N SER A 76 -4.09 -6.65 -1.49
CA SER A 76 -3.63 -7.87 -0.80
C SER A 76 -2.26 -8.35 -1.28
N CYS A 77 -1.98 -8.24 -2.58
CA CYS A 77 -0.76 -8.74 -3.21
C CYS A 77 0.44 -7.78 -3.13
N THR A 78 0.42 -6.82 -2.19
CA THR A 78 1.54 -5.89 -2.00
C THR A 78 2.77 -6.62 -1.50
N MET A 79 3.87 -6.50 -2.23
CA MET A 79 5.18 -7.04 -1.86
C MET A 79 6.30 -6.24 -2.48
N ASN A 80 7.51 -6.47 -2.03
CA ASN A 80 8.71 -5.86 -2.58
C ASN A 80 9.18 -6.68 -3.80
N ILE A 81 9.21 -6.05 -4.96
CA ILE A 81 9.61 -6.66 -6.23
C ILE A 81 10.82 -5.91 -6.75
N ASN A 82 11.98 -6.58 -6.82
CA ASN A 82 13.27 -5.98 -7.20
C ASN A 82 13.55 -4.67 -6.43
N GLY A 83 13.35 -4.68 -5.10
CA GLY A 83 13.60 -3.51 -4.24
C GLY A 83 12.51 -2.43 -4.29
N MET A 84 11.49 -2.56 -5.13
CA MET A 84 10.39 -1.61 -5.24
C MET A 84 9.09 -2.19 -4.71
N ILE A 85 8.44 -1.46 -3.79
CA ILE A 85 7.13 -1.84 -3.27
C ILE A 85 6.02 -1.59 -4.29
N ARG A 86 5.25 -2.63 -4.64
CA ARG A 86 4.14 -2.55 -5.59
C ARG A 86 3.16 -3.71 -5.48
N GLN A 87 2.10 -3.66 -6.31
CA GLN A 87 1.14 -4.76 -6.42
C GLN A 87 1.69 -5.83 -7.37
N ALA A 88 1.71 -7.08 -6.93
CA ALA A 88 2.22 -8.20 -7.74
C ALA A 88 1.29 -8.58 -8.90
N CYS A 89 -0.01 -8.32 -8.78
CA CYS A 89 -0.99 -8.69 -9.81
C CYS A 89 -0.90 -7.84 -11.09
N THR A 90 -0.32 -6.64 -11.04
CA THR A 90 -0.10 -5.75 -12.19
C THR A 90 1.37 -5.64 -12.58
N ALA A 91 2.27 -6.25 -11.82
CA ALA A 91 3.69 -6.27 -12.11
C ALA A 91 4.00 -7.29 -13.21
N LEU A 92 4.10 -6.84 -14.46
CA LEU A 92 4.48 -7.67 -15.59
C LEU A 92 5.97 -8.03 -15.51
N ILE A 93 6.29 -9.31 -15.69
CA ILE A 93 7.69 -9.80 -15.60
C ILE A 93 8.61 -9.05 -16.56
N GLU A 94 8.13 -8.79 -17.77
CA GLU A 94 8.88 -8.06 -18.82
C GLU A 94 9.15 -6.58 -18.47
N GLU A 95 8.39 -6.00 -17.53
CA GLU A 95 8.56 -4.62 -17.08
C GLU A 95 9.38 -4.51 -15.79
N VAL A 96 9.27 -5.50 -14.90
CA VAL A 96 9.90 -5.46 -13.58
C VAL A 96 11.15 -6.32 -13.48
N GLY A 97 11.33 -7.29 -14.40
CA GLY A 97 12.45 -8.21 -14.38
C GLY A 97 13.75 -7.57 -14.87
N GLU A 98 14.83 -7.87 -14.20
CA GLU A 98 16.18 -7.56 -14.64
C GLU A 98 16.66 -8.64 -15.62
N VAL A 99 17.27 -8.25 -16.73
CA VAL A 99 17.75 -9.20 -17.73
C VAL A 99 19.13 -9.72 -17.32
N GLU A 100 19.23 -11.00 -17.00
CA GLU A 100 20.48 -11.70 -16.71
C GLU A 100 20.66 -12.87 -17.71
N GLY A 101 21.51 -12.68 -18.73
CA GLY A 101 21.69 -13.67 -19.80
C GLY A 101 20.41 -13.89 -20.62
N ASP A 102 19.88 -15.12 -20.66
CA ASP A 102 18.63 -15.47 -21.35
C ASP A 102 17.43 -15.58 -20.37
N ALA A 103 17.48 -14.85 -19.26
CA ALA A 103 16.40 -14.88 -18.28
C ALA A 103 16.02 -13.47 -17.77
N TYR A 104 14.72 -13.27 -17.50
CA TYR A 104 14.24 -12.22 -16.60
C TYR A 104 14.37 -12.68 -15.15
N VAL A 105 15.06 -11.92 -14.31
CA VAL A 105 15.21 -12.23 -12.89
C VAL A 105 14.33 -11.28 -12.08
N VAL A 106 13.52 -11.86 -11.21
CA VAL A 106 12.62 -11.12 -10.32
C VAL A 106 12.78 -11.60 -8.89
N SER A 107 13.19 -10.70 -8.00
CA SER A 107 13.33 -10.97 -6.56
C SER A 107 12.10 -10.51 -5.82
N LEU A 108 11.53 -11.39 -4.99
CA LEU A 108 10.32 -11.15 -4.21
C LEU A 108 10.62 -11.21 -2.72
N GLU A 109 10.27 -10.14 -2.01
CA GLU A 109 10.41 -10.04 -0.55
C GLU A 109 9.09 -9.54 0.06
N PRO A 110 8.79 -9.87 1.34
CA PRO A 110 7.69 -9.27 2.08
C PRO A 110 7.91 -7.77 2.30
N MET A 111 6.86 -7.05 2.68
CA MET A 111 6.97 -5.71 3.25
C MET A 111 7.80 -5.78 4.53
N LYS A 112 8.85 -4.93 4.67
CA LYS A 112 9.83 -4.99 5.76
C LYS A 112 9.41 -4.23 7.02
N LYS A 113 8.43 -3.34 6.90
CA LYS A 113 7.93 -2.50 8.00
C LYS A 113 6.67 -3.03 8.67
N PHE A 114 6.22 -4.17 8.20
CA PHE A 114 5.10 -4.90 8.76
C PHE A 114 5.60 -6.22 9.36
N PRO A 115 5.06 -6.66 10.50
CA PRO A 115 5.45 -7.92 11.10
C PRO A 115 5.27 -9.07 10.11
N LEU A 116 6.31 -9.88 9.94
CA LEU A 116 6.24 -11.05 9.08
C LEU A 116 5.31 -12.11 9.71
N VAL A 117 4.45 -12.68 8.88
CA VAL A 117 3.70 -13.90 9.23
C VAL A 117 4.46 -15.11 8.68
N ARG A 118 4.66 -15.13 7.36
CA ARG A 118 5.40 -16.19 6.67
C ARG A 118 5.70 -15.80 5.23
N ASP A 119 6.89 -16.09 4.73
CA ASP A 119 7.35 -15.86 3.36
C ASP A 119 7.03 -14.43 2.86
N LEU A 120 6.00 -14.25 2.04
CA LEU A 120 5.57 -12.95 1.49
C LEU A 120 4.37 -12.34 2.23
N VAL A 121 3.84 -13.03 3.25
CA VAL A 121 2.67 -12.59 4.02
C VAL A 121 3.11 -11.85 5.27
N VAL A 122 2.49 -10.70 5.51
CA VAL A 122 2.75 -9.83 6.66
C VAL A 122 1.47 -9.44 7.39
N ASP A 123 1.58 -9.13 8.68
CA ASP A 123 0.46 -8.63 9.49
C ASP A 123 0.26 -7.13 9.24
N ARG A 124 -0.92 -6.76 8.76
CA ARG A 124 -1.33 -5.38 8.47
C ARG A 124 -2.25 -4.79 9.54
N SER A 125 -2.43 -5.44 10.67
CA SER A 125 -3.36 -5.02 11.74
C SER A 125 -3.10 -3.59 12.19
N ARG A 126 -1.83 -3.18 12.37
CA ARG A 126 -1.45 -1.82 12.73
C ARG A 126 -2.05 -0.76 11.80
N MET A 127 -2.12 -1.05 10.49
CA MET A 127 -2.67 -0.12 9.51
C MET A 127 -4.17 0.11 9.73
N PHE A 128 -4.92 -0.95 10.04
CA PHE A 128 -6.35 -0.87 10.32
C PHE A 128 -6.64 -0.25 11.69
N GLU A 129 -5.81 -0.57 12.70
CA GLU A 129 -5.92 0.08 14.00
C GLU A 129 -5.67 1.60 13.92
N ASN A 130 -4.75 2.04 13.10
CA ASN A 130 -4.55 3.47 12.85
C ASN A 130 -5.77 4.14 12.21
N LEU A 131 -6.50 3.45 11.32
CA LEU A 131 -7.77 3.96 10.78
C LEU A 131 -8.85 4.08 11.85
N LYS A 132 -8.90 3.16 12.81
CA LYS A 132 -9.82 3.26 13.96
C LYS A 132 -9.49 4.48 14.85
N LYS A 133 -8.20 4.70 15.15
CA LYS A 133 -7.75 5.85 15.95
C LYS A 133 -8.21 7.18 15.38
N VAL A 134 -8.15 7.34 14.05
CA VAL A 134 -8.62 8.56 13.38
C VAL A 134 -10.10 8.51 13.00
N LYS A 135 -10.86 7.56 13.51
CA LYS A 135 -12.30 7.44 13.23
C LYS A 135 -12.56 7.54 11.72
N ALA A 136 -11.84 6.72 10.91
CA ALA A 136 -11.92 6.73 9.45
C ALA A 136 -13.23 6.10 8.95
N TRP A 137 -14.36 6.67 9.33
CA TRP A 137 -15.71 6.27 8.91
C TRP A 137 -16.65 7.47 8.89
N VAL A 138 -17.80 7.29 8.26
CA VAL A 138 -18.93 8.21 8.31
C VAL A 138 -19.88 7.75 9.42
N PRO A 139 -20.24 8.60 10.40
CA PRO A 139 -21.21 8.23 11.42
C PRO A 139 -22.57 7.90 10.76
N ILE A 140 -23.20 6.84 11.24
CA ILE A 140 -24.57 6.48 10.85
C ILE A 140 -25.51 7.12 11.87
N ASP A 141 -26.33 8.04 11.38
CA ASP A 141 -27.29 8.79 12.20
C ASP A 141 -28.74 8.26 12.08
N GLY A 142 -28.95 7.18 11.33
CA GLY A 142 -30.28 6.63 11.06
C GLY A 142 -31.08 7.42 10.03
N SER A 143 -30.52 8.49 9.46
CA SER A 143 -31.17 9.29 8.42
C SER A 143 -30.99 8.72 7.00
N PHE A 144 -30.55 7.48 6.91
CA PHE A 144 -30.33 6.78 5.66
C PHE A 144 -31.61 6.84 4.79
N ASP A 145 -31.48 7.28 3.56
CA ASP A 145 -32.56 7.35 2.57
C ASP A 145 -33.67 8.40 2.83
N ARG A 146 -33.38 9.46 3.57
CA ARG A 146 -34.35 10.53 3.87
C ARG A 146 -34.27 11.75 2.95
N GLY A 147 -33.83 11.58 1.72
CA GLY A 147 -33.81 12.64 0.74
C GLY A 147 -32.48 12.83 0.01
N MET A 148 -32.37 13.93 -0.73
CA MET A 148 -31.16 14.23 -1.50
C MET A 148 -29.97 14.47 -0.61
N ALA A 149 -28.82 13.94 -1.02
CA ALA A 149 -27.53 14.24 -0.37
C ALA A 149 -27.27 15.76 -0.35
N PRO A 150 -26.61 16.29 0.70
CA PRO A 150 -26.31 17.71 0.78
C PRO A 150 -25.47 18.16 -0.43
N PRO A 151 -25.73 19.36 -0.98
CA PRO A 151 -24.96 19.92 -2.07
C PRO A 151 -23.46 19.99 -1.70
N GLN A 152 -22.62 19.74 -2.71
CA GLN A 152 -21.18 19.78 -2.54
C GLN A 152 -20.57 20.66 -3.62
N ASP A 153 -19.54 21.43 -3.22
CA ASP A 153 -18.67 22.09 -4.16
C ASP A 153 -17.95 21.06 -5.05
N ASP A 154 -17.88 21.32 -6.35
CA ASP A 154 -17.31 20.39 -7.34
C ASP A 154 -15.82 20.13 -7.09
N HIS A 155 -15.08 21.14 -6.66
CA HIS A 155 -13.67 21.00 -6.32
C HIS A 155 -13.47 20.08 -5.10
N VAL A 156 -14.33 20.18 -4.09
CA VAL A 156 -14.31 19.28 -2.92
C VAL A 156 -14.69 17.86 -3.32
N ARG A 157 -15.68 17.71 -4.21
CA ARG A 157 -16.09 16.42 -4.76
C ARG A 157 -14.92 15.73 -5.48
N HIS A 158 -14.20 16.44 -6.33
CA HIS A 158 -13.03 15.91 -7.03
C HIS A 158 -11.91 15.49 -6.05
N LEU A 159 -11.63 16.29 -5.04
CA LEU A 159 -10.64 15.93 -4.01
C LEU A 159 -11.05 14.65 -3.28
N ARG A 160 -12.31 14.56 -2.85
CA ARG A 160 -12.85 13.37 -2.18
C ARG A 160 -12.73 12.13 -3.05
N TYR A 161 -13.10 12.24 -4.32
CA TYR A 161 -12.97 11.13 -5.27
C TYR A 161 -11.52 10.67 -5.42
N ALA A 162 -10.57 11.61 -5.53
CA ALA A 162 -9.16 11.27 -5.60
C ALA A 162 -8.64 10.59 -4.31
N LEU A 163 -9.07 11.06 -3.13
CA LEU A 163 -8.72 10.46 -1.84
C LEU A 163 -9.36 9.07 -1.65
N SER A 164 -10.61 8.88 -2.09
CA SER A 164 -11.35 7.62 -1.97
C SER A 164 -10.77 6.48 -2.80
N ARG A 165 -9.88 6.77 -3.73
CA ARG A 165 -9.16 5.75 -4.52
C ARG A 165 -8.16 4.94 -3.69
N CYS A 166 -7.88 5.34 -2.45
CA CYS A 166 -7.01 4.60 -1.56
C CYS A 166 -7.58 3.22 -1.25
N MET A 167 -6.87 2.19 -1.65
CA MET A 167 -7.23 0.77 -1.43
C MET A 167 -6.54 0.15 -0.21
N THR A 168 -5.93 0.98 0.63
CA THR A 168 -5.27 0.54 1.88
C THR A 168 -4.24 -0.57 1.66
N CYS A 169 -3.43 -0.45 0.61
CA CYS A 169 -2.45 -1.48 0.22
C CYS A 169 -1.16 -1.50 1.06
N GLY A 170 -0.82 -0.40 1.75
CA GLY A 170 0.40 -0.30 2.55
C GLY A 170 1.65 0.21 1.81
N CYS A 171 1.65 0.34 0.47
CA CYS A 171 2.84 0.80 -0.29
C CYS A 171 3.43 2.11 0.25
N CYS A 172 2.58 3.10 0.50
CA CYS A 172 3.01 4.41 1.01
C CYS A 172 3.58 4.35 2.44
N MET A 173 3.12 3.40 3.26
CA MET A 173 3.67 3.15 4.58
C MET A 173 5.01 2.44 4.49
N GLU A 174 5.13 1.41 3.66
CA GLU A 174 6.40 0.72 3.42
C GLU A 174 7.51 1.66 2.93
N ALA A 175 7.18 2.57 2.00
CA ALA A 175 8.15 3.53 1.46
C ALA A 175 8.45 4.72 2.40
N CYS A 176 7.63 4.95 3.45
CA CYS A 176 7.79 6.10 4.34
C CYS A 176 8.91 5.88 5.34
N PRO A 177 9.98 6.71 5.39
CA PRO A 177 11.06 6.54 6.35
C PRO A 177 10.60 6.71 7.81
N GLN A 178 9.53 7.49 8.03
CA GLN A 178 9.00 7.76 9.37
C GLN A 178 8.06 6.66 9.89
N PHE A 179 7.54 5.78 9.04
CA PHE A 179 6.74 4.64 9.44
C PHE A 179 7.63 3.41 9.63
N ASN A 180 7.79 2.96 10.87
CA ASN A 180 8.59 1.80 11.25
C ASN A 180 8.14 1.28 12.64
N GLU A 181 8.75 0.20 13.11
CA GLU A 181 8.40 -0.43 14.40
C GLU A 181 8.64 0.47 15.63
N LYS A 182 9.62 1.36 15.56
CA LYS A 182 10.01 2.25 16.67
C LYS A 182 9.25 3.58 16.67
N SER A 183 8.61 3.91 15.57
CA SER A 183 7.91 5.18 15.41
C SER A 183 6.43 5.01 15.73
N PRO A 184 5.82 5.90 16.53
CA PRO A 184 4.38 5.92 16.76
C PRO A 184 3.59 6.42 15.56
N PHE A 185 4.22 7.04 14.57
CA PHE A 185 3.59 7.67 13.42
C PHE A 185 2.59 6.77 12.70
N THR A 186 1.37 7.26 12.51
CA THR A 186 0.26 6.50 11.90
C THR A 186 0.43 6.21 10.42
N GLY A 187 1.27 6.97 9.72
CA GLY A 187 1.59 6.76 8.30
C GLY A 187 0.73 7.55 7.31
N PRO A 188 1.22 7.68 6.06
CA PRO A 188 0.61 8.55 5.04
C PRO A 188 -0.81 8.15 4.64
N ALA A 189 -1.13 6.84 4.58
CA ALA A 189 -2.47 6.36 4.25
C ALA A 189 -3.50 6.85 5.26
N THR A 190 -3.18 6.79 6.56
CA THR A 190 -4.05 7.27 7.64
C THR A 190 -4.34 8.75 7.50
N LEU A 191 -3.32 9.57 7.19
CA LEU A 191 -3.51 11.00 6.95
C LEU A 191 -4.44 11.27 5.76
N ALA A 192 -4.27 10.57 4.64
CA ALA A 192 -5.14 10.73 3.47
C ALA A 192 -6.59 10.35 3.79
N GLN A 193 -6.81 9.26 4.54
CA GLN A 193 -8.15 8.86 4.97
C GLN A 193 -8.75 9.87 5.96
N THR A 194 -7.95 10.43 6.85
CA THR A 194 -8.43 11.51 7.76
C THR A 194 -8.97 12.69 6.96
N LEU A 195 -8.23 13.18 5.95
CA LEU A 195 -8.73 14.27 5.12
C LEU A 195 -10.00 13.86 4.35
N LEU A 196 -10.04 12.66 3.76
CA LEU A 196 -11.23 12.15 3.07
C LEU A 196 -12.49 12.32 3.91
N PHE A 197 -12.43 11.90 5.18
CA PHE A 197 -13.58 11.97 6.09
C PHE A 197 -13.82 13.38 6.63
N ASN A 198 -12.80 14.24 6.75
CA ASN A 198 -12.97 15.63 7.16
C ASN A 198 -13.66 16.47 6.08
N VAL A 199 -13.42 16.19 4.81
CA VAL A 199 -14.11 16.88 3.69
C VAL A 199 -15.43 16.20 3.27
N HIS A 200 -15.81 15.09 3.95
CA HIS A 200 -17.09 14.44 3.70
C HIS A 200 -18.23 15.20 4.41
N PRO A 201 -19.38 15.45 3.76
CA PRO A 201 -20.47 16.25 4.33
C PRO A 201 -20.95 15.81 5.71
N VAL A 202 -21.08 14.50 5.93
CA VAL A 202 -21.45 13.90 7.21
C VAL A 202 -20.21 13.55 8.03
N GLY A 203 -19.17 13.04 7.40
CA GLY A 203 -17.93 12.66 8.07
C GLY A 203 -17.27 13.80 8.84
N LYS A 204 -17.42 15.05 8.38
CA LYS A 204 -16.87 16.25 9.02
C LYS A 204 -17.36 16.46 10.46
N THR A 205 -18.46 15.85 10.87
CA THR A 205 -18.97 15.95 12.25
C THR A 205 -17.98 15.39 13.29
N LEU A 206 -17.07 14.51 12.89
CA LEU A 206 -15.99 13.98 13.72
C LEU A 206 -14.62 14.65 13.45
N SER A 207 -14.58 15.78 12.76
CA SER A 207 -13.33 16.43 12.37
C SER A 207 -12.49 16.89 13.58
N ASN A 208 -13.11 17.42 14.62
CA ASN A 208 -12.39 17.85 15.81
C ASN A 208 -11.68 16.68 16.52
N ASP A 209 -12.35 15.55 16.67
CA ASP A 209 -11.75 14.34 17.27
C ASP A 209 -10.54 13.84 16.45
N ARG A 210 -10.65 13.90 15.12
CA ARG A 210 -9.55 13.53 14.23
C ARG A 210 -8.39 14.51 14.32
N LEU A 211 -8.69 15.81 14.34
CA LEU A 211 -7.66 16.86 14.47
C LEU A 211 -6.97 16.78 15.82
N GLU A 212 -7.71 16.51 16.91
CA GLU A 212 -7.12 16.29 18.22
C GLU A 212 -6.11 15.14 18.20
N PHE A 213 -6.52 13.97 17.67
CA PHE A 213 -5.60 12.86 17.51
C PHE A 213 -4.36 13.23 16.66
N LEU A 214 -4.56 13.96 15.56
CA LEU A 214 -3.44 14.37 14.69
C LEU A 214 -2.47 15.36 15.36
N THR A 215 -2.85 16.00 16.47
CA THR A 215 -1.94 16.85 17.24
C THR A 215 -0.99 16.06 18.16
N SER A 216 -1.24 14.77 18.35
CA SER A 216 -0.39 13.87 19.14
C SER A 216 0.92 13.51 18.41
N GLU A 217 1.82 12.82 19.11
CA GLU A 217 3.06 12.29 18.53
C GLU A 217 2.82 11.24 17.43
N GLU A 218 1.68 10.54 17.49
CA GLU A 218 1.26 9.58 16.46
C GLU A 218 0.78 10.25 15.17
N GLY A 219 0.42 11.52 15.23
CA GLY A 219 -0.26 12.27 14.21
C GLY A 219 0.66 12.93 13.18
N ILE A 220 0.25 14.14 12.75
CA ILE A 220 0.84 14.86 11.63
C ILE A 220 2.30 15.28 11.86
N THR A 221 2.71 15.50 13.10
CA THR A 221 4.07 15.89 13.49
C THR A 221 5.10 14.80 13.18
N GLY A 222 4.67 13.54 13.08
CA GLY A 222 5.52 12.42 12.67
C GLY A 222 5.90 12.43 11.18
N CYS A 223 5.29 13.30 10.35
CA CYS A 223 5.58 13.37 8.93
C CYS A 223 6.83 14.20 8.64
N GLY A 224 7.92 13.58 8.20
CA GLY A 224 9.16 14.26 7.79
C GLY A 224 9.15 14.78 6.35
N ASN A 225 8.02 14.81 5.65
CA ASN A 225 7.83 15.30 4.28
C ASN A 225 8.79 14.70 3.23
N ALA A 226 9.19 13.44 3.39
CA ALA A 226 10.10 12.76 2.45
C ALA A 226 9.48 12.46 1.06
N GLN A 227 8.17 12.53 0.93
CA GLN A 227 7.38 12.34 -0.31
C GLN A 227 7.53 10.99 -1.02
N ASN A 228 8.21 10.01 -0.44
CA ASN A 228 8.32 8.66 -1.00
C ASN A 228 6.95 7.99 -1.18
N CYS A 229 6.00 8.34 -0.32
CA CYS A 229 4.63 7.83 -0.36
C CYS A 229 3.90 8.15 -1.68
N VAL A 230 4.19 9.30 -2.29
CA VAL A 230 3.59 9.71 -3.58
C VAL A 230 4.13 8.86 -4.71
N LYS A 231 5.46 8.58 -4.70
CA LYS A 231 6.15 7.86 -5.77
C LYS A 231 5.67 6.41 -5.92
N VAL A 232 5.23 5.80 -4.81
CA VAL A 232 4.83 4.38 -4.78
C VAL A 232 3.33 4.16 -4.75
N CYS A 233 2.52 5.23 -4.76
CA CYS A 233 1.07 5.09 -4.69
C CYS A 233 0.49 4.61 -6.03
N PRO A 234 -0.03 3.38 -6.13
CA PRO A 234 -0.55 2.86 -7.41
C PRO A 234 -1.83 3.57 -7.86
N LYS A 235 -2.51 4.26 -6.93
CA LYS A 235 -3.77 4.99 -7.21
C LYS A 235 -3.59 6.50 -7.32
N SER A 236 -2.36 6.99 -7.29
CA SER A 236 -2.05 8.43 -7.37
C SER A 236 -2.90 9.28 -6.41
N VAL A 237 -3.07 8.79 -5.18
CA VAL A 237 -3.75 9.54 -4.12
C VAL A 237 -2.97 10.81 -3.83
N PRO A 238 -3.61 12.00 -3.72
CA PRO A 238 -2.93 13.28 -3.53
C PRO A 238 -2.39 13.45 -2.09
N LEU A 239 -1.42 12.60 -1.71
CA LEU A 239 -0.89 12.49 -0.34
C LEU A 239 -0.23 13.78 0.14
N THR A 240 0.55 14.45 -0.70
CA THR A 240 1.18 15.73 -0.31
C THR A 240 0.15 16.81 -0.06
N ARG A 241 -0.90 16.89 -0.87
CA ARG A 241 -2.01 17.81 -0.64
C ARG A 241 -2.76 17.48 0.66
N ALA A 242 -3.05 16.20 0.90
CA ALA A 242 -3.70 15.76 2.12
C ALA A 242 -2.89 16.15 3.37
N ILE A 243 -1.58 15.94 3.34
CA ILE A 243 -0.68 16.30 4.44
C ILE A 243 -0.65 17.82 4.64
N ALA A 244 -0.57 18.61 3.56
CA ALA A 244 -0.53 20.07 3.64
C ALA A 244 -1.85 20.65 4.22
N GLU A 245 -3.00 20.18 3.76
CA GLU A 245 -4.30 20.61 4.28
C GLU A 245 -4.45 20.23 5.77
N LEU A 246 -4.09 19.01 6.16
CA LEU A 246 -4.14 18.59 7.55
C LEU A 246 -3.15 19.34 8.45
N ASN A 247 -1.95 19.70 7.97
CA ASN A 247 -1.02 20.56 8.71
C ASN A 247 -1.64 21.93 9.01
N ARG A 248 -2.27 22.54 8.01
CA ARG A 248 -3.00 23.81 8.20
C ARG A 248 -4.13 23.64 9.22
N ASP A 249 -4.96 22.62 9.05
CA ASP A 249 -6.15 22.42 9.86
C ASP A 249 -5.80 22.09 11.33
N THR A 250 -4.77 21.28 11.57
CA THR A 250 -4.28 21.01 12.94
C THR A 250 -3.65 22.24 13.58
N THR A 251 -2.96 23.09 12.80
CA THR A 251 -2.40 24.34 13.31
C THR A 251 -3.52 25.30 13.73
N VAL A 252 -4.54 25.46 12.88
CA VAL A 252 -5.72 26.30 13.18
C VAL A 252 -6.48 25.74 14.40
N TYR A 253 -6.65 24.43 14.47
CA TYR A 253 -7.29 23.76 15.59
C TYR A 253 -6.56 24.03 16.92
N LYS A 254 -5.24 23.86 16.97
CA LYS A 254 -4.42 24.18 18.14
C LYS A 254 -4.53 25.66 18.55
N LEU A 255 -4.48 26.58 17.58
CA LEU A 255 -4.59 28.00 17.83
C LEU A 255 -5.96 28.37 18.44
N ARG A 256 -7.06 27.85 17.87
CA ARG A 256 -8.41 28.08 18.38
C ARG A 256 -8.54 27.61 19.84
N ARG A 257 -8.06 26.40 20.14
CA ARG A 257 -8.06 25.88 21.51
C ARG A 257 -7.24 26.75 22.47
N TRP A 258 -6.10 27.25 22.02
CA TRP A 258 -5.24 28.11 22.84
C TRP A 258 -5.90 29.44 23.20
N ILE A 259 -6.70 30.03 22.31
CA ILE A 259 -7.42 31.28 22.53
C ILE A 259 -8.85 31.08 23.09
N GLY A 260 -9.25 29.84 23.40
CA GLY A 260 -10.54 29.50 24.00
C GLY A 260 -11.74 29.61 23.05
N ILE A 261 -11.53 29.51 21.74
CA ILE A 261 -12.60 29.46 20.74
C ILE A 261 -12.76 27.98 20.33
N GLU A 262 -13.88 27.36 20.71
CA GLU A 262 -14.26 26.00 20.30
C GLU A 262 -14.88 25.97 18.90
#